data_881ec1e8b17585a2ded4cf79256b3c62
#
_entry.id   881ec1e8b17585a2ded4cf79256b3c62
#
_cell.length_a   1.000
_cell.length_b   1.000
_cell.length_c   1.000
_cell.angle_alpha   90.00
_cell.angle_beta   90.00
_cell.angle_gamma   90.00
#
_symmetry.space_group_name_H-M   'P 1'
#
loop_
_entity.id
_entity.type
_entity.pdbx_description
1 polymer ?
#
loop_
_entity_poly.entity_id
_entity_poly.type
_entity_poly.pdbx_seq_one_letter_code
_entity_poly.pdbx_strand_id
1 'polypeptide(L)'
;MSQRIITGFHAIEEKILKAKDSNSAKGISVFYSKPGPRVKKILSVASEIGISCSQCDAKKLDELVKSLPATSQDHRGIVLTISGEQEASNNIIDFDAWLLEAASKPESEKITVVVLDSVTDPHNVGAILR
;
A
#
# COMPACT_ATOMS: atom_id res chain seq x y z
N MET A 1 0.79 -7.42 -17.86
CA MET A 1 1.54 -6.95 -16.67
C MET A 1 0.68 -5.93 -15.95
N SER A 2 0.25 -6.22 -14.76
CA SER A 2 -0.54 -5.28 -13.96
C SER A 2 0.41 -4.43 -13.13
N GLN A 3 0.39 -3.13 -13.37
CA GLN A 3 1.07 -2.16 -12.55
C GLN A 3 0.09 -1.63 -11.50
N ARG A 4 0.41 -1.77 -10.24
CA ARG A 4 -0.37 -1.19 -9.16
C ARG A 4 0.11 0.23 -8.88
N ILE A 5 -0.82 1.16 -8.74
CA ILE A 5 -0.56 2.57 -8.51
C ILE A 5 -1.09 2.96 -7.14
N ILE A 6 -0.29 3.66 -6.36
CA ILE A 6 -0.63 4.14 -5.02
C ILE A 6 -0.45 5.66 -4.99
N THR A 7 -1.45 6.36 -4.49
CA THR A 7 -1.46 7.80 -4.28
C THR A 7 -1.72 8.14 -2.82
N GLY A 8 -1.40 9.37 -2.43
CA GLY A 8 -1.55 9.86 -1.06
C GLY A 8 -0.32 9.62 -0.19
N PHE A 9 0.07 10.64 0.57
CA PHE A 9 1.30 10.60 1.37
C PHE A 9 1.34 9.44 2.37
N HIS A 10 0.25 9.22 3.11
CA HIS A 10 0.20 8.17 4.13
C HIS A 10 0.32 6.77 3.54
N ALA A 11 -0.41 6.50 2.44
CA ALA A 11 -0.37 5.20 1.79
C ALA A 11 1.02 4.91 1.19
N ILE A 12 1.67 5.91 0.61
CA ILE A 12 3.02 5.81 0.06
C ILE A 12 4.05 5.61 1.19
N GLU A 13 3.98 6.39 2.26
CA GLU A 13 4.85 6.26 3.44
C GLU A 13 4.73 4.86 4.04
N GLU A 14 3.52 4.36 4.24
CA GLU A 14 3.26 3.04 4.79
C GLU A 14 3.82 1.93 3.90
N LYS A 15 3.65 2.04 2.59
CA LYS A 15 4.20 1.04 1.64
C LYS A 15 5.72 1.01 1.65
N ILE A 16 6.36 2.18 1.73
CA ILE A 16 7.82 2.30 1.82
C ILE A 16 8.34 1.71 3.13
N LEU A 17 7.68 1.98 4.26
CA LEU A 17 8.05 1.42 5.56
C LEU A 17 7.92 -0.11 5.57
N LYS A 18 6.83 -0.65 5.03
CA LYS A 18 6.66 -2.11 4.87
C LYS A 18 7.74 -2.72 3.98
N ALA A 19 8.11 -2.04 2.90
CA ALA A 19 9.19 -2.49 2.03
C ALA A 19 10.56 -2.48 2.74
N LYS A 20 10.79 -1.51 3.63
CA LYS A 20 11.98 -1.44 4.47
C LYS A 20 12.05 -2.63 5.44
N ASP A 21 10.97 -2.90 6.16
CA ASP A 21 10.88 -3.98 7.14
C ASP A 21 11.03 -5.38 6.52
N SER A 22 10.44 -5.56 5.33
CA SER A 22 10.49 -6.83 4.60
C SER A 22 11.68 -6.98 3.65
N ASN A 23 12.52 -5.94 3.54
CA ASN A 23 13.62 -5.86 2.57
C ASN A 23 13.18 -6.14 1.12
N SER A 24 11.97 -5.68 0.76
CA SER A 24 11.28 -5.97 -0.50
C SER A 24 11.02 -4.71 -1.32
N ALA A 25 12.09 -3.98 -1.65
CA ALA A 25 12.00 -2.76 -2.47
C ALA A 25 11.92 -3.05 -3.98
N LYS A 26 12.10 -4.31 -4.39
CA LYS A 26 12.14 -4.72 -5.79
C LYS A 26 10.80 -4.45 -6.49
N GLY A 27 10.85 -3.83 -7.65
CA GLY A 27 9.66 -3.51 -8.45
C GLY A 27 8.89 -2.27 -8.01
N ILE A 28 9.34 -1.58 -6.97
CA ILE A 28 8.74 -0.34 -6.49
C ILE A 28 9.47 0.85 -7.12
N SER A 29 8.70 1.82 -7.62
CA SER A 29 9.23 3.08 -8.15
C SER A 29 8.40 4.25 -7.66
N VAL A 30 9.03 5.39 -7.42
CA VAL A 30 8.38 6.63 -7.01
C VAL A 30 8.56 7.69 -8.09
N PHE A 31 7.48 8.32 -8.49
CA PHE A 31 7.47 9.46 -9.40
C PHE A 31 6.98 10.70 -8.68
N TYR A 32 7.64 11.82 -8.86
CA TYR A 32 7.29 13.08 -8.24
C TYR A 32 7.48 14.27 -9.16
N SER A 33 6.72 15.33 -8.95
CA SER A 33 6.83 16.57 -9.76
C SER A 33 7.57 17.67 -9.02
N LYS A 34 7.05 18.14 -7.91
CA LYS A 34 7.66 19.20 -7.10
C LYS A 34 8.00 18.66 -5.72
N PRO A 35 9.29 18.65 -5.33
CA PRO A 35 9.70 18.13 -4.04
C PRO A 35 9.44 19.15 -2.91
N GLY A 36 8.24 19.14 -2.37
CA GLY A 36 7.93 19.80 -1.10
C GLY A 36 8.60 19.09 0.10
N PRO A 37 8.54 19.67 1.30
CA PRO A 37 9.23 19.11 2.49
C PRO A 37 8.83 17.66 2.79
N ARG A 38 7.54 17.33 2.66
CA ARG A 38 7.04 15.98 2.90
C ARG A 38 7.49 14.99 1.81
N VAL A 39 7.46 15.43 0.56
CA VAL A 39 7.95 14.62 -0.57
C VAL A 39 9.45 14.33 -0.41
N LYS A 40 10.25 15.31 -0.03
CA LYS A 40 11.69 15.13 0.24
C LYS A 40 11.95 14.09 1.32
N LYS A 41 11.17 14.09 2.39
CA LYS A 41 11.26 13.10 3.46
C LYS A 41 10.96 11.69 2.95
N ILE A 42 9.91 11.53 2.17
CA ILE A 42 9.55 10.25 1.54
C ILE A 42 10.66 9.76 0.61
N LEU A 43 11.18 10.64 -0.23
CA LEU A 43 12.26 10.32 -1.17
C LEU A 43 13.55 9.90 -0.45
N SER A 44 13.87 10.52 0.68
CA SER A 44 15.03 10.16 1.51
C SER A 44 14.94 8.73 1.99
N VAL A 45 13.81 8.35 2.58
CA VAL A 45 13.58 6.97 3.06
C VAL A 45 13.55 5.97 1.91
N ALA A 46 12.91 6.31 0.80
CA ALA A 46 12.86 5.46 -0.39
C ALA A 46 14.26 5.20 -0.97
N SER A 47 15.10 6.22 -1.03
CA SER A 47 16.48 6.10 -1.50
C SER A 47 17.36 5.21 -0.62
N GLU A 48 17.17 5.28 0.71
CA GLU A 48 17.89 4.43 1.67
C GLU A 48 17.69 2.93 1.39
N ILE A 49 16.50 2.55 0.96
CA ILE A 49 16.14 1.14 0.73
C ILE A 49 16.27 0.73 -0.74
N GLY A 50 16.80 1.59 -1.59
CA GLY A 50 17.06 1.29 -3.01
C GLY A 50 15.84 1.40 -3.93
N ILE A 51 14.79 2.11 -3.52
CA ILE A 51 13.64 2.41 -4.40
C ILE A 51 14.05 3.47 -5.43
N SER A 52 13.74 3.21 -6.69
CA SER A 52 13.96 4.18 -7.77
C SER A 52 13.03 5.39 -7.62
N CYS A 53 13.59 6.58 -7.56
CA CYS A 53 12.86 7.84 -7.50
C CYS A 53 13.16 8.67 -8.74
N SER A 54 12.12 9.07 -9.47
CA SER A 54 12.24 9.84 -10.71
C SER A 54 11.40 11.09 -10.67
N GLN A 55 12.01 12.21 -11.02
CA GLN A 55 11.27 13.46 -11.19
C GLN A 55 10.63 13.52 -12.59
N CYS A 56 9.39 13.97 -12.65
CA CYS A 56 8.64 14.11 -13.90
C CYS A 56 7.67 15.28 -13.85
N ASP A 57 7.05 15.59 -14.98
CA ASP A 57 6.03 16.63 -15.05
C ASP A 57 4.73 16.20 -14.37
N ALA A 58 3.96 17.19 -13.87
CA ALA A 58 2.64 16.93 -13.28
C ALA A 58 1.69 16.20 -14.25
N LYS A 59 1.77 16.49 -15.54
CA LYS A 59 0.99 15.79 -16.58
C LYS A 59 1.25 14.29 -16.60
N LYS A 60 2.49 13.86 -16.42
CA LYS A 60 2.83 12.43 -16.34
C LYS A 60 2.24 11.77 -15.10
N LEU A 61 2.20 12.47 -13.97
CA LEU A 61 1.53 11.97 -12.78
C LEU A 61 0.02 11.86 -13.00
N ASP A 62 -0.61 12.84 -13.65
CA ASP A 62 -2.02 12.81 -14.01
C ASP A 62 -2.35 11.60 -14.91
N GLU A 63 -1.48 11.30 -15.88
CA GLU A 63 -1.64 10.12 -16.74
C GLU A 63 -1.53 8.81 -15.97
N LEU A 64 -0.59 8.71 -15.03
CA LEU A 64 -0.41 7.52 -14.21
C LEU A 64 -1.64 7.21 -13.35
N VAL A 65 -2.27 8.24 -12.77
CA VAL A 65 -3.43 8.06 -11.90
C VAL A 65 -4.76 7.99 -12.64
N LYS A 66 -4.76 8.21 -13.94
CA LYS A 66 -5.99 8.25 -14.76
C LYS A 66 -6.82 6.96 -14.70
N SER A 67 -6.18 5.82 -14.49
CA SER A 67 -6.83 4.52 -14.34
C SER A 67 -7.46 4.30 -12.96
N LEU A 68 -7.17 5.16 -12.00
CA LEU A 68 -7.69 5.06 -10.64
C LEU A 68 -9.08 5.71 -10.51
N PRO A 69 -9.86 5.32 -9.49
CA PRO A 69 -11.09 6.03 -9.13
C PRO A 69 -10.83 7.52 -8.87
N ALA A 70 -11.80 8.38 -9.17
CA ALA A 70 -11.67 9.83 -9.03
C ALA A 70 -11.18 10.29 -7.65
N THR A 71 -11.59 9.59 -6.60
CA THR A 71 -11.16 9.84 -5.21
C THR A 71 -9.67 9.59 -4.97
N SER A 72 -9.03 8.78 -5.81
CA SER A 72 -7.61 8.41 -5.70
C SER A 72 -6.72 9.10 -6.74
N GLN A 73 -7.28 9.96 -7.58
CA GLN A 73 -6.53 10.68 -8.61
C GLN A 73 -5.79 11.91 -8.09
N ASP A 74 -6.09 12.38 -6.87
CA ASP A 74 -5.36 13.48 -6.23
C ASP A 74 -3.97 13.00 -5.74
N HIS A 75 -3.00 13.04 -6.64
CA HIS A 75 -1.64 12.55 -6.37
C HIS A 75 -0.77 13.50 -5.52
N ARG A 76 -1.17 14.76 -5.35
CA ARG A 76 -0.43 15.78 -4.57
C ARG A 76 1.07 15.89 -4.91
N GLY A 77 1.42 15.61 -6.15
CA GLY A 77 2.79 15.70 -6.66
C GLY A 77 3.68 14.49 -6.43
N ILE A 78 3.12 13.36 -5.99
CA ILE A 78 3.84 12.10 -5.80
C ILE A 78 2.97 10.88 -6.10
N VAL A 79 3.54 9.89 -6.79
CA VAL A 79 2.90 8.61 -7.12
C VAL A 79 3.89 7.48 -6.90
N LEU A 80 3.46 6.41 -6.28
CA LEU A 80 4.23 5.17 -6.16
C LEU A 80 3.65 4.12 -7.09
N THR A 81 4.50 3.43 -7.82
CA THR A 81 4.11 2.33 -8.70
C THR A 81 4.79 1.05 -8.28
N ILE A 82 4.08 -0.05 -8.40
CA ILE A 82 4.59 -1.39 -8.14
C ILE A 82 4.45 -2.18 -9.43
N SER A 83 5.57 -2.64 -9.99
CA SER A 83 5.60 -3.48 -11.17
C SER A 83 6.08 -4.89 -10.83
N GLY A 84 5.56 -5.90 -11.54
CA GLY A 84 5.88 -7.30 -11.34
C GLY A 84 4.80 -8.06 -10.57
N GLU A 85 4.89 -9.37 -10.62
CA GLU A 85 4.10 -10.29 -9.81
C GLU A 85 4.56 -10.23 -8.34
N GLN A 86 4.33 -9.12 -7.68
CA GLN A 86 3.98 -9.26 -6.29
C GLN A 86 2.57 -9.85 -6.36
N GLU A 87 2.46 -11.11 -6.05
CA GLU A 87 1.19 -11.70 -5.66
C GLU A 87 0.50 -10.63 -4.84
N ALA A 88 -0.55 -10.04 -5.38
CA ALA A 88 -1.50 -9.33 -4.56
C ALA A 88 -1.79 -10.37 -3.49
N SER A 89 -1.23 -10.19 -2.30
CA SER A 89 -1.56 -11.04 -1.19
C SER A 89 -3.07 -10.92 -1.12
N ASN A 90 -3.73 -11.95 -1.59
CA ASN A 90 -5.16 -11.99 -1.62
C ASN A 90 -5.51 -12.08 -0.14
N ASN A 91 -5.74 -10.93 0.49
CA ASN A 91 -6.11 -10.86 1.90
C ASN A 91 -7.49 -11.49 2.15
N ILE A 92 -8.06 -12.05 1.10
CA ILE A 92 -9.30 -12.80 1.13
C ILE A 92 -8.94 -14.28 1.23
N ILE A 93 -9.32 -14.90 2.31
CA ILE A 93 -9.11 -16.33 2.57
C ILE A 93 -10.43 -17.09 2.45
N ASP A 94 -10.36 -18.40 2.18
CA ASP A 94 -11.51 -19.26 2.34
C ASP A 94 -11.80 -19.41 3.83
N PHE A 95 -12.94 -18.89 4.27
CA PHE A 95 -13.30 -18.85 5.69
C PHE A 95 -13.46 -20.25 6.29
N ASP A 96 -14.08 -21.17 5.57
CA ASP A 96 -14.33 -22.53 6.07
C ASP A 96 -13.02 -23.30 6.22
N ALA A 97 -12.12 -23.22 5.24
CA ALA A 97 -10.81 -23.84 5.32
C ALA A 97 -9.96 -23.26 6.46
N TRP A 98 -9.98 -21.95 6.62
CA TRP A 98 -9.29 -21.25 7.70
C TRP A 98 -9.86 -21.64 9.08
N LEU A 99 -11.17 -21.75 9.20
CA LEU A 99 -11.83 -22.12 10.45
C LEU A 99 -11.43 -23.53 10.90
N LEU A 100 -11.34 -24.49 9.97
CA LEU A 100 -10.87 -25.85 10.25
C LEU A 100 -9.41 -25.85 10.71
N GLU A 101 -8.56 -25.07 10.07
CA GLU A 101 -7.15 -24.92 10.47
C GLU A 101 -7.04 -24.29 11.87
N ALA A 102 -7.78 -23.20 12.12
CA ALA A 102 -7.78 -22.51 13.41
C ALA A 102 -8.29 -23.42 14.54
N ALA A 103 -9.34 -24.24 14.29
CA ALA A 103 -9.89 -25.18 15.26
C ALA A 103 -8.93 -26.33 15.60
N SER A 104 -8.01 -26.66 14.71
CA SER A 104 -7.01 -27.71 14.94
C SER A 104 -5.82 -27.26 15.82
N LYS A 105 -5.68 -25.95 16.07
CA LYS A 105 -4.59 -25.42 16.89
C LYS A 105 -4.82 -25.67 18.38
N PRO A 106 -3.74 -25.89 19.16
CA PRO A 106 -3.87 -26.08 20.61
C PRO A 106 -4.34 -24.79 21.32
N GLU A 107 -4.94 -24.93 22.48
CA GLU A 107 -5.45 -23.79 23.26
C GLU A 107 -4.39 -22.73 23.61
N SER A 108 -3.12 -23.11 23.64
CA SER A 108 -1.98 -22.22 23.85
C SER A 108 -1.79 -21.19 22.70
N GLU A 109 -2.32 -21.48 21.53
CA GLU A 109 -2.29 -20.62 20.33
C GLU A 109 -3.67 -20.02 20.05
N LYS A 110 -4.29 -19.41 21.03
CA LYS A 110 -5.59 -18.74 20.87
C LYS A 110 -5.53 -17.62 19.86
N ILE A 111 -6.47 -17.63 18.94
CA ILE A 111 -6.61 -16.62 17.90
C ILE A 111 -7.75 -15.67 18.28
N THR A 112 -7.50 -14.38 18.24
CA THR A 112 -8.55 -13.37 18.37
C THR A 112 -9.03 -12.98 16.98
N VAL A 113 -10.34 -13.08 16.77
CA VAL A 113 -10.99 -12.71 15.51
C VAL A 113 -11.90 -11.51 15.74
N VAL A 114 -11.74 -10.48 14.92
CA VAL A 114 -12.63 -9.33 14.91
C VAL A 114 -13.54 -9.43 13.69
N VAL A 115 -14.83 -9.49 13.92
CA VAL A 115 -15.84 -9.52 12.86
C VAL A 115 -16.44 -8.12 12.72
N LEU A 116 -16.33 -7.56 11.51
CA LEU A 116 -16.92 -6.28 11.16
C LEU A 116 -18.19 -6.54 10.33
N ASP A 117 -19.34 -6.23 10.92
CA ASP A 117 -20.64 -6.34 10.24
C ASP A 117 -21.19 -4.95 9.94
N SER A 118 -21.61 -4.73 8.69
CA SER A 118 -22.25 -3.50 8.23
C SER A 118 -21.41 -2.22 8.41
N VAL A 119 -20.10 -2.33 8.52
CA VAL A 119 -19.18 -1.18 8.56
C VAL A 119 -18.88 -0.75 7.13
N THR A 120 -19.42 0.37 6.70
CA THR A 120 -19.32 0.86 5.32
C THR A 120 -18.27 1.96 5.14
N ASP A 121 -17.94 2.69 6.21
CA ASP A 121 -16.98 3.79 6.17
C ASP A 121 -15.55 3.26 6.40
N PRO A 122 -14.63 3.43 5.42
CA PRO A 122 -13.22 3.01 5.56
C PRO A 122 -12.49 3.64 6.75
N HIS A 123 -12.88 4.85 7.16
CA HIS A 123 -12.32 5.50 8.35
C HIS A 123 -12.63 4.75 9.64
N ASN A 124 -13.85 4.22 9.76
CA ASN A 124 -14.25 3.41 10.91
C ASN A 124 -13.50 2.08 10.95
N VAL A 125 -13.31 1.43 9.81
CA VAL A 125 -12.47 0.22 9.70
C VAL A 125 -11.05 0.51 10.14
N GLY A 126 -10.44 1.57 9.65
CA GLY A 126 -9.09 1.98 10.03
C GLY A 126 -8.95 2.31 11.51
N ALA A 127 -9.96 2.91 12.13
CA ALA A 127 -9.98 3.21 13.56
C ALA A 127 -10.03 1.94 14.43
N ILE A 128 -10.76 0.91 14.01
CA ILE A 128 -10.87 -0.37 14.71
C ILE A 128 -9.55 -1.15 14.63
N LEU A 129 -8.86 -1.09 13.47
CA LEU A 129 -7.62 -1.83 13.23
C LEU A 129 -6.36 -1.18 13.84
N ARG A 130 -6.44 0.02 14.35
CA ARG A 130 -5.34 0.69 15.06
C ARG A 130 -5.29 0.24 16.51
#